data_3ca60f35942b67566d32a64561aeccaf
#
_entry.id   3ca60f35942b67566d32a64561aeccaf
#
_cell.length_a   1.000
_cell.length_b   1.000
_cell.length_c   1.000
_cell.angle_alpha   90.00
_cell.angle_beta   90.00
_cell.angle_gamma   90.00
#
_symmetry.space_group_name_H-M   'P 1'
#
loop_
_entity.id
_entity.type
_entity.pdbx_description
1 polymer ?
#
loop_
_entity_poly.entity_id
_entity_poly.type
_entity_poly.pdbx_seq_one_letter_code
_entity_poly.pdbx_strand_id
1 'polypeptide(L)'
;MKCSFSRLLYPKSLEEARDGSYMIALFRPNEKVLDAQGNRLNSIKVVGHFLPTVAGVKVDMAGHWKKDARYGLQFEMESYEEIVGSDKRSIVAYLSSGMIPGIGSVLAERIYNTFGAQTLEVLDQDPSRVSEVLGISKKKCEQFCKAYMETRSARKLINLLAPFNISAPQAVKLRQELGTDAQRLLMEFPYMVFERDLIDFEIADQLAQASGIPQNAPERLAAGLIYALKQAEHEGHLCMHKETFVRRAVNLLRAPQVTWKAVAQRAFEMIKEGRLSLFYDYVYRPIMAKAEEDVATWICDMLHRDSLPYMGDLDDEIDGQQTEMGFTFAEE
;
A
#
# COMPACT_ATOMS: atom_id res chain seq x y z
N MET A 1 22.07 -6.20 -3.68
CA MET A 1 22.78 -6.64 -4.91
C MET A 1 23.03 -5.45 -5.82
N LYS A 2 24.30 -5.16 -6.07
CA LYS A 2 24.68 -3.98 -6.89
C LYS A 2 24.66 -4.33 -8.38
N CYS A 3 23.89 -3.62 -9.16
CA CYS A 3 23.73 -3.86 -10.60
C CYS A 3 23.42 -2.56 -11.36
N SER A 4 23.37 -2.66 -12.68
CA SER A 4 23.03 -1.55 -13.57
C SER A 4 21.99 -2.01 -14.59
N PHE A 5 21.02 -1.15 -14.90
CA PHE A 5 20.01 -1.43 -15.91
C PHE A 5 20.63 -1.66 -17.28
N SER A 6 20.15 -2.67 -18.00
CA SER A 6 20.59 -3.00 -19.34
C SER A 6 19.50 -2.75 -20.38
N ARG A 7 18.33 -3.38 -20.23
CA ARG A 7 17.19 -3.16 -21.12
C ARG A 7 15.87 -3.62 -20.48
N LEU A 8 14.78 -2.95 -20.85
CA LEU A 8 13.42 -3.34 -20.52
C LEU A 8 12.99 -4.53 -21.42
N LEU A 9 12.28 -5.49 -20.84
CA LEU A 9 11.67 -6.61 -21.55
C LEU A 9 10.15 -6.50 -21.58
N TYR A 10 9.54 -6.01 -20.51
CA TYR A 10 8.12 -5.77 -20.38
C TYR A 10 7.87 -4.63 -19.36
N PRO A 11 6.95 -3.71 -19.63
CA PRO A 11 6.22 -3.53 -20.89
C PRO A 11 7.12 -3.10 -22.06
N LYS A 12 6.55 -2.87 -23.22
CA LYS A 12 7.35 -2.53 -24.42
C LYS A 12 7.97 -1.13 -24.36
N SER A 13 7.33 -0.21 -23.62
CA SER A 13 7.83 1.15 -23.43
C SER A 13 7.81 1.55 -21.95
N LEU A 14 8.67 2.52 -21.58
CA LEU A 14 8.66 3.11 -20.24
C LEU A 14 7.41 3.96 -19.97
N GLU A 15 6.73 4.41 -21.01
CA GLU A 15 5.47 5.16 -20.87
C GLU A 15 4.34 4.29 -20.33
N GLU A 16 4.27 3.04 -20.78
CA GLU A 16 3.32 2.04 -20.29
C GLU A 16 3.63 1.61 -18.84
N ALA A 17 4.86 1.82 -18.37
CA ALA A 17 5.31 1.43 -17.02
C ALA A 17 5.08 2.52 -15.95
N ARG A 18 4.62 3.73 -16.34
CA ARG A 18 4.50 4.89 -15.43
C ARG A 18 3.51 4.72 -14.29
N ASP A 19 2.48 3.91 -14.50
CA ASP A 19 1.39 3.70 -13.53
C ASP A 19 1.71 2.65 -12.46
N GLY A 20 2.99 2.29 -12.29
CA GLY A 20 3.40 1.27 -11.33
C GLY A 20 3.09 -0.15 -11.76
N SER A 21 2.92 -0.39 -13.06
CA SER A 21 2.71 -1.72 -13.62
C SER A 21 3.89 -2.66 -13.33
N TYR A 22 3.60 -3.96 -13.38
CA TYR A 22 4.63 -4.98 -13.25
C TYR A 22 5.62 -4.91 -14.42
N MET A 23 6.91 -4.94 -14.13
CA MET A 23 7.98 -4.79 -15.09
C MET A 23 8.91 -6.00 -15.09
N ILE A 24 9.49 -6.27 -16.24
CA ILE A 24 10.56 -7.28 -16.42
C ILE A 24 11.70 -6.59 -17.15
N ALA A 25 12.89 -6.62 -16.57
CA ALA A 25 14.06 -5.99 -17.16
C ALA A 25 15.34 -6.83 -16.96
N LEU A 26 16.31 -6.60 -17.81
CA LEU A 26 17.65 -7.17 -17.66
C LEU A 26 18.56 -6.17 -16.99
N PHE A 27 19.31 -6.66 -16.00
CA PHE A 27 20.34 -5.93 -15.29
C PHE A 27 21.69 -6.62 -15.42
N ARG A 28 22.76 -5.84 -15.41
CA ARG A 28 24.14 -6.35 -15.33
C ARG A 28 24.61 -6.22 -13.90
N PRO A 29 24.98 -7.33 -13.24
CA PRO A 29 25.55 -7.27 -11.90
C PRO A 29 26.92 -6.56 -11.95
N ASN A 30 27.14 -5.65 -11.00
CA ASN A 30 28.42 -4.95 -10.82
C ASN A 30 29.38 -5.74 -9.92
N GLU A 31 28.89 -6.82 -9.33
CA GLU A 31 29.63 -7.75 -8.49
C GLU A 31 29.49 -9.19 -9.02
N LYS A 32 30.31 -10.11 -8.52
CA LYS A 32 30.30 -11.50 -8.98
C LYS A 32 29.07 -12.22 -8.42
N VAL A 33 28.06 -12.42 -9.24
CA VAL A 33 26.86 -13.22 -8.93
C VAL A 33 26.98 -14.56 -9.63
N LEU A 34 26.76 -15.65 -8.90
CA LEU A 34 26.84 -17.02 -9.39
C LEU A 34 25.45 -17.64 -9.45
N ASP A 35 25.21 -18.52 -10.45
CA ASP A 35 24.03 -19.39 -10.47
C ASP A 35 24.18 -20.57 -9.49
N ALA A 36 23.16 -21.43 -9.42
CA ALA A 36 23.18 -22.64 -8.59
C ALA A 36 24.26 -23.68 -9.02
N GLN A 37 24.80 -23.55 -10.22
CA GLN A 37 25.86 -24.38 -10.78
C GLN A 37 27.25 -23.76 -10.62
N GLY A 38 27.34 -22.56 -10.02
CA GLY A 38 28.60 -21.85 -9.81
C GLY A 38 29.09 -21.04 -11.05
N ASN A 39 28.26 -20.88 -12.08
CA ASN A 39 28.60 -20.08 -13.26
C ASN A 39 28.32 -18.60 -12.99
N ARG A 40 29.18 -17.74 -13.55
CA ARG A 40 28.98 -16.28 -13.40
C ARG A 40 27.82 -15.81 -14.26
N LEU A 41 26.87 -15.15 -13.64
CA LEU A 41 25.78 -14.47 -14.32
C LEU A 41 26.22 -13.09 -14.83
N ASN A 42 26.28 -12.94 -16.17
CA ASN A 42 26.59 -11.67 -16.81
C ASN A 42 25.35 -10.77 -16.99
N SER A 43 24.16 -11.34 -16.87
CA SER A 43 22.88 -10.65 -16.97
C SER A 43 21.87 -11.35 -16.06
N ILE A 44 21.07 -10.55 -15.35
CA ILE A 44 20.06 -11.01 -14.41
C ILE A 44 18.71 -10.49 -14.88
N LYS A 45 17.71 -11.37 -14.96
CA LYS A 45 16.34 -10.99 -15.17
C LYS A 45 15.76 -10.54 -13.83
N VAL A 46 15.43 -9.26 -13.72
CA VAL A 46 14.81 -8.67 -12.55
C VAL A 46 13.34 -8.41 -12.86
N VAL A 47 12.49 -8.75 -11.92
CA VAL A 47 11.04 -8.58 -12.02
C VAL A 47 10.55 -7.81 -10.81
N GLY A 48 9.49 -7.03 -11.01
CA GLY A 48 8.90 -6.24 -9.92
C GLY A 48 8.20 -4.99 -10.43
N HIS A 49 7.79 -4.14 -9.50
CA HIS A 49 7.16 -2.85 -9.79
C HIS A 49 8.19 -1.73 -9.63
N PHE A 50 8.06 -0.67 -10.42
CA PHE A 50 8.97 0.49 -10.36
C PHE A 50 10.45 0.13 -10.48
N LEU A 51 10.80 -0.81 -11.38
CA LEU A 51 12.20 -1.14 -11.62
C LEU A 51 13.01 0.11 -12.02
N PRO A 52 14.25 0.26 -11.51
CA PRO A 52 15.13 1.37 -11.89
C PRO A 52 15.63 1.19 -13.32
N THR A 53 14.95 1.80 -14.27
CA THR A 53 15.22 1.64 -15.72
C THR A 53 16.12 2.74 -16.28
N VAL A 54 16.99 3.31 -15.46
CA VAL A 54 17.91 4.38 -15.86
C VAL A 54 19.22 3.80 -16.36
N ALA A 55 19.51 3.96 -17.64
CA ALA A 55 20.78 3.51 -18.21
C ALA A 55 21.96 4.26 -17.59
N GLY A 56 22.99 3.51 -17.16
CA GLY A 56 24.23 4.08 -16.60
C GLY A 56 24.17 4.41 -15.10
N VAL A 57 23.02 4.33 -14.45
CA VAL A 57 22.90 4.46 -12.99
C VAL A 57 23.13 3.09 -12.35
N LYS A 58 23.96 3.07 -11.31
CA LYS A 58 24.14 1.89 -10.46
C LYS A 58 23.06 1.89 -9.40
N VAL A 59 22.54 0.70 -9.13
CA VAL A 59 21.52 0.52 -8.10
C VAL A 59 21.94 -0.60 -7.15
N ASP A 60 21.59 -0.45 -5.88
CA ASP A 60 21.66 -1.54 -4.91
C ASP A 60 20.24 -2.05 -4.66
N MET A 61 19.98 -3.27 -5.10
CA MET A 61 18.66 -3.90 -5.02
C MET A 61 18.57 -4.87 -3.86
N ALA A 62 17.50 -4.81 -3.10
CA ALA A 62 17.05 -5.82 -2.17
C ALA A 62 15.90 -6.63 -2.78
N GLY A 63 15.82 -7.90 -2.44
CA GLY A 63 14.83 -8.84 -2.97
C GLY A 63 15.32 -10.27 -2.85
N HIS A 64 14.61 -11.19 -3.47
CA HIS A 64 14.91 -12.62 -3.41
C HIS A 64 14.91 -13.29 -4.78
N TRP A 65 15.59 -14.44 -4.86
CA TRP A 65 15.61 -15.26 -6.07
C TRP A 65 14.37 -16.13 -6.15
N LYS A 66 13.70 -16.10 -7.31
CA LYS A 66 12.51 -16.89 -7.60
C LYS A 66 12.73 -17.70 -8.86
N LYS A 67 12.38 -18.98 -8.82
CA LYS A 67 12.42 -19.85 -10.00
C LYS A 67 11.01 -19.92 -10.60
N ASP A 68 10.84 -19.29 -11.74
CA ASP A 68 9.61 -19.39 -12.53
C ASP A 68 9.66 -20.64 -13.43
N ALA A 69 8.52 -21.36 -13.53
CA ALA A 69 8.42 -22.60 -14.29
C ALA A 69 8.65 -22.39 -15.81
N ARG A 70 8.26 -21.23 -16.34
CA ARG A 70 8.32 -20.88 -17.76
C ARG A 70 9.52 -20.00 -18.11
N TYR A 71 9.90 -19.11 -17.20
CA TYR A 71 10.87 -18.05 -17.48
C TYR A 71 12.21 -18.23 -16.76
N GLY A 72 12.37 -19.33 -15.99
CA GLY A 72 13.61 -19.69 -15.31
C GLY A 72 13.92 -18.86 -14.08
N LEU A 73 15.19 -18.69 -13.75
CA LEU A 73 15.64 -17.96 -12.57
C LEU A 73 15.46 -16.46 -12.77
N GLN A 74 14.79 -15.81 -11.83
CA GLN A 74 14.51 -14.38 -11.81
C GLN A 74 14.82 -13.82 -10.42
N PHE A 75 15.20 -12.54 -10.36
CA PHE A 75 15.32 -11.81 -9.09
C PHE A 75 14.08 -10.95 -8.91
N GLU A 76 13.26 -11.25 -7.92
CA GLU A 76 12.09 -10.46 -7.54
C GLU A 76 12.55 -9.33 -6.64
N MET A 77 12.48 -8.10 -7.18
CA MET A 77 12.92 -6.89 -6.48
C MET A 77 11.83 -6.41 -5.52
N GLU A 78 12.22 -6.16 -4.29
CA GLU A 78 11.36 -5.58 -3.23
C GLU A 78 11.61 -4.09 -3.07
N SER A 79 12.89 -3.70 -3.05
CA SER A 79 13.30 -2.30 -2.92
C SER A 79 14.65 -2.05 -3.59
N TYR A 80 15.00 -0.80 -3.80
CA TYR A 80 16.32 -0.42 -4.32
C TYR A 80 16.72 0.99 -3.90
N GLU A 81 18.05 1.20 -3.87
CA GLU A 81 18.66 2.52 -3.73
C GLU A 81 19.46 2.84 -4.99
N GLU A 82 19.27 4.04 -5.53
CA GLU A 82 20.04 4.51 -6.67
C GLU A 82 21.38 5.05 -6.18
N ILE A 83 22.46 4.47 -6.68
CA ILE A 83 23.82 4.97 -6.48
C ILE A 83 24.11 5.91 -7.65
N VAL A 84 23.49 7.09 -7.63
CA VAL A 84 23.77 8.12 -8.66
C VAL A 84 25.11 8.75 -8.34
N GLY A 85 26.06 8.58 -9.24
CA GLY A 85 27.35 9.29 -9.13
C GLY A 85 27.13 10.81 -9.20
N SER A 86 27.97 11.58 -8.54
CA SER A 86 27.96 13.05 -8.62
C SER A 86 28.55 13.60 -9.93
N ASP A 87 28.96 12.72 -10.82
CA ASP A 87 29.51 13.11 -12.13
C ASP A 87 28.40 13.51 -13.11
N LYS A 88 28.78 14.38 -14.07
CA LYS A 88 27.87 14.93 -15.08
C LYS A 88 27.08 13.83 -15.83
N ARG A 89 27.77 12.76 -16.21
CA ARG A 89 27.17 11.70 -17.06
C ARG A 89 26.07 10.95 -16.30
N SER A 90 26.31 10.63 -15.04
CA SER A 90 25.35 9.94 -14.19
C SER A 90 24.12 10.79 -13.89
N ILE A 91 24.31 12.06 -13.55
CA ILE A 91 23.20 12.99 -13.24
C ILE A 91 22.36 13.28 -14.49
N VAL A 92 23.00 13.56 -15.63
CA VAL A 92 22.29 13.82 -16.89
C VAL A 92 21.52 12.59 -17.35
N ALA A 93 22.10 11.39 -17.26
CA ALA A 93 21.43 10.12 -17.59
C ALA A 93 20.19 9.91 -16.70
N TYR A 94 20.34 10.18 -15.40
CA TYR A 94 19.24 10.08 -14.43
C TYR A 94 18.07 11.01 -14.78
N LEU A 95 18.35 12.30 -14.97
CA LEU A 95 17.31 13.29 -15.27
C LEU A 95 16.63 13.05 -16.62
N SER A 96 17.36 12.55 -17.62
CA SER A 96 16.85 12.29 -18.98
C SER A 96 16.30 10.90 -19.21
N SER A 97 16.20 10.08 -18.17
CA SER A 97 15.80 8.66 -18.23
C SER A 97 14.37 8.40 -18.71
N GLY A 98 13.55 9.44 -18.85
CA GLY A 98 12.11 9.32 -19.14
C GLY A 98 11.25 9.09 -17.88
N MET A 99 11.84 8.87 -16.72
CA MET A 99 11.11 8.76 -15.44
C MET A 99 10.49 10.10 -15.03
N ILE A 100 11.12 11.20 -15.44
CA ILE A 100 10.62 12.55 -15.22
C ILE A 100 10.12 13.08 -16.56
N PRO A 101 8.80 13.19 -16.78
CA PRO A 101 8.24 13.67 -18.03
C PRO A 101 8.74 15.06 -18.41
N GLY A 102 9.06 15.26 -19.68
CA GLY A 102 9.44 16.56 -20.21
C GLY A 102 10.90 16.95 -20.05
N ILE A 103 11.76 16.09 -19.49
CA ILE A 103 13.21 16.30 -19.46
C ILE A 103 13.91 15.37 -20.45
N GLY A 104 14.36 15.96 -21.56
CA GLY A 104 15.32 15.30 -22.45
C GLY A 104 16.76 15.59 -22.06
N SER A 105 17.72 14.97 -22.77
CA SER A 105 19.16 15.08 -22.52
C SER A 105 19.64 16.55 -22.51
N VAL A 106 19.17 17.38 -23.44
CA VAL A 106 19.56 18.80 -23.53
C VAL A 106 19.16 19.59 -22.30
N LEU A 107 17.95 19.35 -21.76
CA LEU A 107 17.48 20.04 -20.57
C LEU A 107 18.20 19.52 -19.32
N ALA A 108 18.41 18.22 -19.23
CA ALA A 108 19.19 17.60 -18.16
C ALA A 108 20.61 18.13 -18.07
N GLU A 109 21.28 18.33 -19.22
CA GLU A 109 22.60 18.96 -19.28
C GLU A 109 22.59 20.41 -18.81
N ARG A 110 21.58 21.21 -19.17
CA ARG A 110 21.42 22.58 -18.70
C ARG A 110 21.23 22.63 -17.18
N ILE A 111 20.39 21.77 -16.63
CA ILE A 111 20.18 21.65 -15.19
C ILE A 111 21.51 21.34 -14.48
N TYR A 112 22.25 20.35 -14.98
CA TYR A 112 23.57 20.02 -14.43
C TYR A 112 24.55 21.19 -14.55
N ASN A 113 24.59 21.89 -15.68
CA ASN A 113 25.51 23.04 -15.86
C ASN A 113 25.16 24.21 -14.92
N THR A 114 23.92 24.31 -14.45
CA THR A 114 23.49 25.33 -13.47
C THR A 114 23.85 24.92 -12.04
N PHE A 115 23.62 23.70 -11.64
CA PHE A 115 23.74 23.24 -10.25
C PHE A 115 24.96 22.33 -9.98
N GLY A 116 25.65 21.89 -11.03
CA GLY A 116 26.84 21.03 -10.92
C GLY A 116 26.59 19.70 -10.23
N ALA A 117 27.54 19.24 -9.45
CA ALA A 117 27.49 18.00 -8.70
C ALA A 117 26.36 17.97 -7.64
N GLN A 118 25.89 19.13 -7.20
CA GLN A 118 24.81 19.28 -6.20
C GLN A 118 23.40 19.26 -6.82
N THR A 119 23.27 19.02 -8.13
CA THR A 119 21.99 19.05 -8.86
C THR A 119 20.89 18.24 -8.14
N LEU A 120 21.17 17.00 -7.76
CA LEU A 120 20.17 16.14 -7.11
C LEU A 120 19.80 16.66 -5.71
N GLU A 121 20.78 17.11 -4.95
CA GLU A 121 20.55 17.68 -3.62
C GLU A 121 19.68 18.94 -3.69
N VAL A 122 19.97 19.83 -4.62
CA VAL A 122 19.19 21.06 -4.87
C VAL A 122 17.76 20.73 -5.26
N LEU A 123 17.56 19.80 -6.21
CA LEU A 123 16.22 19.37 -6.64
C LEU A 123 15.47 18.63 -5.54
N ASP A 124 16.20 18.01 -4.64
CA ASP A 124 15.63 17.30 -3.51
C ASP A 124 15.15 18.24 -2.40
N GLN A 125 15.84 19.36 -2.21
CA GLN A 125 15.44 20.38 -1.26
C GLN A 125 14.32 21.27 -1.83
N ASP A 126 14.50 21.74 -3.05
CA ASP A 126 13.55 22.62 -3.73
C ASP A 126 13.57 22.40 -5.26
N PRO A 127 12.69 21.53 -5.80
CA PRO A 127 12.61 21.28 -7.24
C PRO A 127 12.20 22.52 -8.05
N SER A 128 11.62 23.56 -7.43
CA SER A 128 11.20 24.78 -8.12
C SER A 128 12.41 25.60 -8.62
N ARG A 129 13.58 25.39 -8.06
CA ARG A 129 14.84 26.01 -8.50
C ARG A 129 15.23 25.65 -9.93
N VAL A 130 14.61 24.64 -10.51
CA VAL A 130 14.71 24.35 -11.95
C VAL A 130 14.30 25.57 -12.80
N SER A 131 13.49 26.48 -12.27
CA SER A 131 13.13 27.75 -12.93
C SER A 131 14.32 28.70 -13.16
N GLU A 132 15.41 28.54 -12.41
CA GLU A 132 16.66 29.27 -12.57
C GLU A 132 17.41 28.90 -13.86
N VAL A 133 17.04 27.73 -14.47
CA VAL A 133 17.70 27.21 -15.66
C VAL A 133 17.17 27.89 -16.90
N LEU A 134 18.07 28.47 -17.71
CA LEU A 134 17.73 29.16 -18.95
C LEU A 134 16.93 28.25 -19.92
N GLY A 135 15.79 28.78 -20.40
CA GLY A 135 14.96 28.11 -21.39
C GLY A 135 13.89 27.18 -20.81
N ILE A 136 13.64 27.23 -19.50
CA ILE A 136 12.51 26.55 -18.86
C ILE A 136 11.38 27.56 -18.65
N SER A 137 10.23 27.30 -19.27
CA SER A 137 9.03 28.10 -19.04
C SER A 137 8.41 27.75 -17.68
N LYS A 138 7.65 28.69 -17.08
CA LYS A 138 6.95 28.49 -15.82
C LYS A 138 6.09 27.21 -15.83
N LYS A 139 5.35 26.98 -16.93
CA LYS A 139 4.53 25.78 -17.11
C LYS A 139 5.35 24.47 -17.11
N LYS A 140 6.52 24.47 -17.76
CA LYS A 140 7.45 23.32 -17.75
C LYS A 140 8.05 23.08 -16.38
N CYS A 141 8.37 24.16 -15.65
CA CYS A 141 8.86 24.05 -14.27
C CYS A 141 7.80 23.40 -13.38
N GLU A 142 6.56 23.84 -13.43
CA GLU A 142 5.46 23.28 -12.65
C GLU A 142 5.25 21.78 -12.96
N GLN A 143 5.24 21.41 -14.25
CA GLN A 143 5.13 20.02 -14.66
C GLN A 143 6.29 19.15 -14.18
N PHE A 144 7.50 19.67 -14.26
CA PHE A 144 8.70 19.02 -13.74
C PHE A 144 8.61 18.80 -12.23
N CYS A 145 8.32 19.85 -11.46
CA CYS A 145 8.22 19.79 -10.01
C CYS A 145 7.23 18.72 -9.58
N LYS A 146 6.04 18.71 -10.19
CA LYS A 146 5.02 17.73 -9.89
C LYS A 146 5.51 16.30 -10.16
N ALA A 147 6.03 16.03 -11.36
CA ALA A 147 6.49 14.70 -11.75
C ALA A 147 7.71 14.23 -10.92
N TYR A 148 8.66 15.12 -10.64
CA TYR A 148 9.82 14.82 -9.80
C TYR A 148 9.43 14.44 -8.38
N MET A 149 8.55 15.23 -7.75
CA MET A 149 8.05 14.95 -6.41
C MET A 149 7.23 13.67 -6.35
N GLU A 150 6.38 13.41 -7.36
CA GLU A 150 5.58 12.20 -7.46
C GLU A 150 6.45 10.94 -7.56
N THR A 151 7.42 10.94 -8.45
CA THR A 151 8.32 9.80 -8.65
C THR A 151 9.17 9.54 -7.42
N ARG A 152 9.70 10.60 -6.80
CA ARG A 152 10.56 10.48 -5.62
C ARG A 152 9.79 10.01 -4.38
N SER A 153 8.61 10.57 -4.14
CA SER A 153 7.81 10.19 -2.97
C SER A 153 7.30 8.75 -3.04
N ALA A 154 6.98 8.25 -4.24
CA ALA A 154 6.62 6.84 -4.42
C ALA A 154 7.78 5.90 -4.05
N ARG A 155 9.00 6.18 -4.54
CA ARG A 155 10.18 5.37 -4.22
C ARG A 155 10.53 5.40 -2.73
N LYS A 156 10.50 6.58 -2.11
CA LYS A 156 10.75 6.71 -0.67
C LYS A 156 9.76 5.88 0.13
N LEU A 157 8.49 5.88 -0.26
CA LEU A 157 7.46 5.11 0.42
C LEU A 157 7.69 3.60 0.24
N ILE A 158 7.98 3.13 -0.97
CA ILE A 158 8.29 1.72 -1.24
C ILE A 158 9.47 1.25 -0.38
N ASN A 159 10.58 2.00 -0.38
CA ASN A 159 11.76 1.66 0.40
C ASN A 159 11.50 1.68 1.91
N LEU A 160 10.69 2.64 2.38
CA LEU A 160 10.29 2.72 3.78
C LEU A 160 9.46 1.50 4.21
N LEU A 161 8.58 1.01 3.33
CA LEU A 161 7.60 -0.02 3.65
C LEU A 161 8.09 -1.46 3.37
N ALA A 162 9.13 -1.62 2.55
CA ALA A 162 9.70 -2.93 2.23
C ALA A 162 10.10 -3.76 3.48
N PRO A 163 10.73 -3.21 4.53
CA PRO A 163 11.07 -3.96 5.74
C PRO A 163 9.85 -4.51 6.49
N PHE A 164 8.65 -3.96 6.24
CA PHE A 164 7.39 -4.38 6.87
C PHE A 164 6.57 -5.32 5.97
N ASN A 165 7.19 -5.93 4.96
CA ASN A 165 6.57 -6.84 4.00
C ASN A 165 5.39 -6.22 3.21
N ILE A 166 5.37 -4.89 3.06
CA ILE A 166 4.43 -4.21 2.17
C ILE A 166 5.03 -4.20 0.77
N SER A 167 4.33 -4.84 -0.15
CA SER A 167 4.74 -4.89 -1.55
C SER A 167 4.67 -3.53 -2.24
N ALA A 168 5.45 -3.33 -3.30
CA ALA A 168 5.43 -2.09 -4.07
C ALA A 168 4.03 -1.69 -4.59
N PRO A 169 3.17 -2.60 -5.11
CA PRO A 169 1.79 -2.27 -5.47
C PRO A 169 0.95 -1.75 -4.29
N GLN A 170 1.10 -2.37 -3.12
CA GLN A 170 0.40 -1.91 -1.90
C GLN A 170 0.88 -0.53 -1.48
N ALA A 171 2.19 -0.26 -1.52
CA ALA A 171 2.75 1.06 -1.23
C ALA A 171 2.23 2.15 -2.18
N VAL A 172 2.06 1.81 -3.47
CA VAL A 172 1.47 2.71 -4.46
C VAL A 172 0.01 2.99 -4.17
N LYS A 173 -0.77 1.96 -3.84
CA LYS A 173 -2.18 2.11 -3.44
C LYS A 173 -2.29 2.98 -2.19
N LEU A 174 -1.47 2.74 -1.17
CA LEU A 174 -1.40 3.57 0.04
C LEU A 174 -1.11 5.04 -0.28
N ARG A 175 -0.19 5.29 -1.22
CA ARG A 175 0.09 6.66 -1.67
C ARG A 175 -1.08 7.31 -2.40
N GLN A 176 -1.83 6.55 -3.22
CA GLN A 176 -3.02 7.06 -3.90
C GLN A 176 -4.11 7.45 -2.90
N GLU A 177 -4.33 6.63 -1.87
CA GLU A 177 -5.33 6.87 -0.83
C GLU A 177 -4.93 7.96 0.17
N LEU A 178 -3.66 8.01 0.57
CA LEU A 178 -3.15 8.92 1.60
C LEU A 178 -2.53 10.22 1.02
N GLY A 179 -2.33 10.28 -0.29
CA GLY A 179 -1.75 11.43 -0.97
C GLY A 179 -0.26 11.65 -0.69
N THR A 180 0.18 12.90 -0.77
CA THR A 180 1.59 13.30 -0.57
C THR A 180 2.09 13.07 0.85
N ASP A 181 1.19 13.05 1.82
CA ASP A 181 1.50 12.87 3.25
C ASP A 181 1.59 11.41 3.69
N ALA A 182 1.46 10.45 2.76
CA ALA A 182 1.42 9.01 3.06
C ALA A 182 2.56 8.55 3.98
N GLN A 183 3.80 8.99 3.71
CA GLN A 183 4.95 8.66 4.54
C GLN A 183 4.79 9.16 5.98
N ARG A 184 4.38 10.42 6.15
CA ARG A 184 4.16 11.03 7.46
C ARG A 184 3.04 10.34 8.22
N LEU A 185 1.91 10.10 7.56
CA LEU A 185 0.75 9.44 8.16
C LEU A 185 1.06 8.02 8.62
N LEU A 186 1.82 7.25 7.84
CA LEU A 186 2.23 5.90 8.20
C LEU A 186 3.21 5.84 9.38
N MET A 187 4.09 6.86 9.52
CA MET A 187 5.07 6.88 10.61
C MET A 187 4.54 7.53 11.88
N GLU A 188 3.74 8.60 11.77
CA GLU A 188 3.23 9.33 12.93
C GLU A 188 1.88 8.80 13.43
N PHE A 189 1.04 8.27 12.52
CA PHE A 189 -0.33 7.84 12.81
C PHE A 189 -0.68 6.46 12.21
N PRO A 190 0.15 5.41 12.40
CA PRO A 190 -0.05 4.11 11.77
C PRO A 190 -1.39 3.46 12.14
N TYR A 191 -1.84 3.62 13.37
CA TYR A 191 -3.12 3.06 13.82
C TYR A 191 -4.34 3.73 13.18
N MET A 192 -4.25 5.03 12.84
CA MET A 192 -5.30 5.71 12.07
C MET A 192 -5.40 5.13 10.65
N VAL A 193 -4.26 4.76 10.05
CA VAL A 193 -4.23 4.13 8.72
C VAL A 193 -4.84 2.72 8.76
N PHE A 194 -4.58 1.95 9.84
CA PHE A 194 -5.24 0.67 10.11
C PHE A 194 -6.77 0.83 10.29
N GLU A 195 -7.22 1.84 11.02
CA GLU A 195 -8.66 2.09 11.24
C GLU A 195 -9.42 2.41 9.95
N ARG A 196 -8.72 2.91 8.94
CA ARG A 196 -9.25 3.14 7.58
C ARG A 196 -9.19 1.92 6.67
N ASP A 197 -8.85 0.74 7.17
CA ASP A 197 -8.70 -0.52 6.41
C ASP A 197 -7.66 -0.47 5.27
N LEU A 198 -6.64 0.39 5.43
CA LEU A 198 -5.59 0.55 4.41
C LEU A 198 -4.37 -0.35 4.67
N ILE A 199 -4.12 -0.72 5.92
CA ILE A 199 -3.08 -1.67 6.34
C ILE A 199 -3.60 -2.57 7.47
N ASP A 200 -2.99 -3.74 7.64
CA ASP A 200 -3.30 -4.65 8.73
C ASP A 200 -2.75 -4.15 10.07
N PHE A 201 -3.34 -4.64 11.19
CA PHE A 201 -2.93 -4.24 12.54
C PHE A 201 -1.47 -4.57 12.81
N GLU A 202 -1.00 -5.74 12.39
CA GLU A 202 0.38 -6.19 12.57
C GLU A 202 1.38 -5.23 11.90
N ILE A 203 1.06 -4.75 10.71
CA ILE A 203 1.88 -3.79 9.98
C ILE A 203 1.86 -2.44 10.69
N ALA A 204 0.68 -1.96 11.12
CA ALA A 204 0.55 -0.72 11.87
C ALA A 204 1.34 -0.77 13.18
N ASP A 205 1.31 -1.90 13.89
CA ASP A 205 2.02 -2.08 15.15
C ASP A 205 3.55 -2.11 14.94
N GLN A 206 4.05 -2.73 13.87
CA GLN A 206 5.46 -2.71 13.49
C GLN A 206 5.94 -1.30 13.13
N LEU A 207 5.15 -0.54 12.33
CA LEU A 207 5.45 0.85 12.00
C LEU A 207 5.47 1.74 13.25
N ALA A 208 4.50 1.56 14.15
CA ALA A 208 4.42 2.27 15.42
C ALA A 208 5.66 2.01 16.29
N GLN A 209 6.09 0.75 16.40
CA GLN A 209 7.29 0.38 17.16
C GLN A 209 8.55 0.98 16.53
N ALA A 210 8.68 0.94 15.21
CA ALA A 210 9.80 1.56 14.48
C ALA A 210 9.84 3.08 14.67
N SER A 211 8.67 3.72 14.83
CA SER A 211 8.53 5.16 15.11
C SER A 211 8.67 5.53 16.60
N GLY A 212 8.88 4.54 17.47
CA GLY A 212 9.06 4.76 18.92
C GLY A 212 7.75 5.03 19.68
N ILE A 213 6.59 4.70 19.12
CA ILE A 213 5.29 4.84 19.80
C ILE A 213 5.24 3.84 20.97
N PRO A 214 4.91 4.30 22.20
CA PRO A 214 4.88 3.42 23.37
C PRO A 214 3.87 2.28 23.24
N GLN A 215 4.22 1.09 23.78
CA GLN A 215 3.34 -0.07 23.70
C GLN A 215 2.03 0.06 24.48
N ASN A 216 1.95 0.98 25.42
CA ASN A 216 0.73 1.34 26.17
C ASN A 216 0.08 2.64 25.68
N ALA A 217 0.47 3.14 24.53
CA ALA A 217 -0.15 4.34 23.94
C ALA A 217 -1.66 4.17 23.76
N PRO A 218 -2.47 5.19 24.09
CA PRO A 218 -3.93 5.13 23.94
C PRO A 218 -4.39 4.75 22.54
N GLU A 219 -3.67 5.19 21.51
CA GLU A 219 -3.95 4.88 20.10
C GLU A 219 -3.72 3.40 19.81
N ARG A 220 -2.66 2.80 20.37
CA ARG A 220 -2.40 1.36 20.25
C ARG A 220 -3.48 0.54 20.92
N LEU A 221 -3.88 0.93 22.14
CA LEU A 221 -4.95 0.24 22.88
C LEU A 221 -6.27 0.32 22.11
N ALA A 222 -6.60 1.49 21.54
CA ALA A 222 -7.79 1.68 20.72
C ALA A 222 -7.76 0.79 19.45
N ALA A 223 -6.65 0.78 18.74
CA ALA A 223 -6.48 -0.07 17.55
C ALA A 223 -6.58 -1.56 17.88
N GLY A 224 -5.99 -2.00 19.01
CA GLY A 224 -6.10 -3.39 19.48
C GLY A 224 -7.54 -3.80 19.82
N LEU A 225 -8.33 -2.89 20.38
CA LEU A 225 -9.76 -3.09 20.64
C LEU A 225 -10.55 -3.23 19.31
N ILE A 226 -10.32 -2.34 18.34
CA ILE A 226 -10.93 -2.44 17.01
C ILE A 226 -10.51 -3.72 16.31
N TYR A 227 -9.24 -4.10 16.40
CA TYR A 227 -8.72 -5.33 15.80
C TYR A 227 -9.37 -6.59 16.39
N ALA A 228 -9.62 -6.61 17.71
CA ALA A 228 -10.33 -7.71 18.36
C ALA A 228 -11.74 -7.91 17.79
N LEU A 229 -12.48 -6.83 17.53
CA LEU A 229 -13.80 -6.88 16.90
C LEU A 229 -13.71 -7.29 15.42
N LYS A 230 -12.78 -6.73 14.66
CA LYS A 230 -12.57 -7.13 13.25
C LYS A 230 -12.26 -8.62 13.11
N GLN A 231 -11.44 -9.18 14.00
CA GLN A 231 -11.21 -10.63 14.02
C GLN A 231 -12.47 -11.43 14.35
N ALA A 232 -13.29 -10.98 15.31
CA ALA A 232 -14.56 -11.62 15.62
C ALA A 232 -15.53 -11.57 14.41
N GLU A 233 -15.55 -10.46 13.67
CA GLU A 233 -16.33 -10.34 12.43
C GLU A 233 -15.89 -11.33 11.35
N HIS A 234 -14.58 -11.56 11.18
CA HIS A 234 -14.08 -12.61 10.28
C HIS A 234 -14.46 -14.04 10.72
N GLU A 235 -14.69 -14.22 12.02
CA GLU A 235 -15.21 -15.47 12.61
C GLU A 235 -16.75 -15.59 12.52
N GLY A 236 -17.43 -14.59 11.94
CA GLY A 236 -18.89 -14.54 11.77
C GLY A 236 -19.64 -13.89 12.93
N HIS A 237 -18.99 -13.18 13.82
CA HIS A 237 -19.61 -12.51 14.97
C HIS A 237 -19.74 -11.01 14.74
N LEU A 238 -20.92 -10.43 14.95
CA LEU A 238 -21.16 -8.98 14.83
C LEU A 238 -20.71 -8.20 16.08
N CYS A 239 -20.63 -8.87 17.22
CA CYS A 239 -20.33 -8.28 18.51
C CYS A 239 -19.58 -9.24 19.43
N MET A 240 -19.12 -8.74 20.55
CA MET A 240 -18.50 -9.55 21.61
C MET A 240 -19.03 -9.13 22.99
N HIS A 241 -19.18 -10.11 23.90
CA HIS A 241 -19.43 -9.80 25.30
C HIS A 241 -18.27 -8.99 25.88
N LYS A 242 -18.56 -7.93 26.63
CA LYS A 242 -17.60 -6.91 27.12
C LYS A 242 -16.35 -7.47 27.78
N GLU A 243 -16.49 -8.51 28.62
CA GLU A 243 -15.34 -9.12 29.32
C GLU A 243 -14.46 -9.92 28.37
N THR A 244 -15.07 -10.70 27.47
CA THR A 244 -14.37 -11.47 26.44
C THR A 244 -13.65 -10.55 25.46
N PHE A 245 -14.27 -9.45 25.09
CA PHE A 245 -13.73 -8.41 24.26
C PHE A 245 -12.44 -7.82 24.82
N VAL A 246 -12.49 -7.33 26.08
CA VAL A 246 -11.29 -6.76 26.73
C VAL A 246 -10.19 -7.81 26.87
N ARG A 247 -10.53 -9.03 27.26
CA ARG A 247 -9.58 -10.15 27.41
C ARG A 247 -8.91 -10.47 26.07
N ARG A 248 -9.68 -10.54 24.98
CA ARG A 248 -9.15 -10.77 23.64
C ARG A 248 -8.20 -9.66 23.21
N ALA A 249 -8.56 -8.39 23.41
CA ALA A 249 -7.70 -7.26 23.10
C ALA A 249 -6.37 -7.29 23.89
N VAL A 250 -6.40 -7.58 25.18
CA VAL A 250 -5.18 -7.74 26.01
C VAL A 250 -4.29 -8.86 25.45
N ASN A 251 -4.86 -10.00 25.08
CA ASN A 251 -4.12 -11.13 24.52
C ASN A 251 -3.51 -10.81 23.16
N LEU A 252 -4.16 -9.99 22.33
CA LEU A 252 -3.65 -9.56 21.02
C LEU A 252 -2.50 -8.55 21.16
N LEU A 253 -2.62 -7.63 22.11
CA LEU A 253 -1.62 -6.58 22.32
C LEU A 253 -0.30 -7.06 22.93
N ARG A 254 -0.27 -8.21 23.61
CA ARG A 254 0.91 -8.97 24.10
C ARG A 254 2.07 -8.13 24.66
N ALA A 255 1.80 -7.09 25.42
CA ALA A 255 2.85 -6.26 25.99
C ALA A 255 2.75 -6.20 27.52
N PRO A 256 3.87 -6.30 28.25
CA PRO A 256 3.88 -6.28 29.73
C PRO A 256 3.24 -5.01 30.32
N GLN A 257 3.32 -3.90 29.59
CA GLN A 257 2.76 -2.61 30.02
C GLN A 257 1.25 -2.51 29.78
N VAL A 258 0.66 -3.44 29.01
CA VAL A 258 -0.77 -3.45 28.69
C VAL A 258 -1.53 -4.24 29.75
N THR A 259 -2.19 -3.52 30.65
CA THR A 259 -3.01 -4.13 31.69
C THR A 259 -4.47 -4.20 31.28
N TRP A 260 -5.19 -5.19 31.81
CA TRP A 260 -6.65 -5.30 31.61
C TRP A 260 -7.37 -4.00 31.97
N LYS A 261 -6.96 -3.35 33.07
CA LYS A 261 -7.56 -2.08 33.51
C LYS A 261 -7.37 -0.96 32.49
N ALA A 262 -6.18 -0.84 31.90
CA ALA A 262 -5.92 0.20 30.89
C ALA A 262 -6.72 -0.04 29.60
N VAL A 263 -6.85 -1.29 29.15
CA VAL A 263 -7.63 -1.65 27.96
C VAL A 263 -9.13 -1.45 28.22
N ALA A 264 -9.65 -1.85 29.40
CA ALA A 264 -11.04 -1.63 29.77
C ALA A 264 -11.38 -0.14 29.89
N GLN A 265 -10.47 0.66 30.45
CA GLN A 265 -10.62 2.11 30.53
C GLN A 265 -10.68 2.73 29.13
N ARG A 266 -9.77 2.31 28.23
CA ARG A 266 -9.79 2.82 26.84
C ARG A 266 -11.05 2.42 26.08
N ALA A 267 -11.54 1.18 26.26
CA ALA A 267 -12.80 0.73 25.69
C ALA A 267 -13.98 1.61 26.15
N PHE A 268 -14.05 1.94 27.44
CA PHE A 268 -15.08 2.83 27.98
C PHE A 268 -15.00 4.24 27.38
N GLU A 269 -13.80 4.79 27.22
CA GLU A 269 -13.60 6.09 26.57
C GLU A 269 -14.08 6.04 25.10
N MET A 270 -13.72 5.00 24.35
CA MET A 270 -14.15 4.82 22.97
C MET A 270 -15.67 4.68 22.82
N ILE A 271 -16.36 4.09 23.81
CA ILE A 271 -17.84 4.06 23.84
C ILE A 271 -18.39 5.48 24.02
N LYS A 272 -17.81 6.28 24.93
CA LYS A 272 -18.20 7.68 25.12
C LYS A 272 -17.91 8.55 23.90
N GLU A 273 -16.81 8.26 23.18
CA GLU A 273 -16.43 8.91 21.93
C GLU A 273 -17.32 8.50 20.75
N GLY A 274 -18.20 7.51 20.90
CA GLY A 274 -19.03 6.95 19.82
C GLY A 274 -18.23 6.09 18.82
N ARG A 275 -17.00 5.72 19.14
CA ARG A 275 -16.15 4.85 18.32
C ARG A 275 -16.45 3.35 18.52
N LEU A 276 -17.12 3.01 19.59
CA LEU A 276 -17.70 1.71 19.89
C LEU A 276 -19.15 1.88 20.34
N SER A 277 -19.99 0.91 20.04
CA SER A 277 -21.37 0.85 20.51
C SER A 277 -21.50 -0.24 21.56
N LEU A 278 -22.24 0.04 22.61
CA LEU A 278 -22.53 -0.91 23.69
C LEU A 278 -24.05 -1.08 23.79
N PHE A 279 -24.52 -2.31 23.60
CA PHE A 279 -25.91 -2.70 23.82
C PHE A 279 -25.95 -3.80 24.89
N TYR A 280 -26.55 -3.51 26.03
CA TYR A 280 -26.48 -4.38 27.23
C TYR A 280 -25.03 -4.69 27.62
N ASP A 281 -24.59 -5.93 27.43
CA ASP A 281 -23.24 -6.40 27.74
C ASP A 281 -22.40 -6.70 26.50
N TYR A 282 -22.89 -6.33 25.30
CA TYR A 282 -22.24 -6.60 24.03
C TYR A 282 -21.68 -5.34 23.37
N VAL A 283 -20.44 -5.43 22.92
CA VAL A 283 -19.71 -4.34 22.27
C VAL A 283 -19.63 -4.62 20.77
N TYR A 284 -19.92 -3.58 19.99
CA TYR A 284 -19.94 -3.59 18.53
C TYR A 284 -19.03 -2.51 17.96
N ARG A 285 -18.57 -2.67 16.73
CA ARG A 285 -18.22 -1.52 15.91
C ARG A 285 -19.52 -0.83 15.47
N PRO A 286 -19.57 0.54 15.43
CA PRO A 286 -20.81 1.26 15.12
C PRO A 286 -21.46 0.84 13.80
N ILE A 287 -20.64 0.52 12.77
CA ILE A 287 -21.13 0.07 11.47
C ILE A 287 -21.89 -1.26 11.56
N MET A 288 -21.42 -2.20 12.42
CA MET A 288 -22.06 -3.51 12.61
C MET A 288 -23.33 -3.39 13.44
N ALA A 289 -23.33 -2.54 14.46
CA ALA A 289 -24.54 -2.23 15.24
C ALA A 289 -25.63 -1.62 14.34
N LYS A 290 -25.24 -0.71 13.44
CA LYS A 290 -26.18 -0.09 12.50
C LYS A 290 -26.71 -1.08 11.47
N ALA A 291 -25.87 -1.96 10.95
CA ALA A 291 -26.28 -3.00 10.01
C ALA A 291 -27.31 -3.95 10.65
N GLU A 292 -27.12 -4.36 11.91
CA GLU A 292 -28.07 -5.20 12.65
C GLU A 292 -29.41 -4.48 12.86
N GLU A 293 -29.39 -3.21 13.25
CA GLU A 293 -30.57 -2.36 13.39
C GLU A 293 -31.35 -2.20 12.07
N ASP A 294 -30.61 -1.95 10.97
CA ASP A 294 -31.21 -1.79 9.64
C ASP A 294 -31.90 -3.10 9.16
N VAL A 295 -31.26 -4.24 9.37
CA VAL A 295 -31.85 -5.56 9.07
C VAL A 295 -33.09 -5.83 9.92
N ALA A 296 -33.04 -5.55 11.24
CA ALA A 296 -34.18 -5.71 12.11
C ALA A 296 -35.36 -4.80 11.68
N THR A 297 -35.06 -3.54 11.33
CA THR A 297 -36.06 -2.59 10.81
C THR A 297 -36.70 -3.13 9.51
N TRP A 298 -35.88 -3.60 8.58
CA TRP A 298 -36.36 -4.20 7.33
C TRP A 298 -37.29 -5.38 7.55
N ILE A 299 -36.91 -6.29 8.43
CA ILE A 299 -37.74 -7.45 8.76
C ILE A 299 -39.07 -6.99 9.38
N CYS A 300 -39.05 -6.03 10.32
CA CYS A 300 -40.27 -5.48 10.90
C CYS A 300 -41.17 -4.82 9.85
N ASP A 301 -40.59 -4.04 8.95
CA ASP A 301 -41.33 -3.41 7.86
C ASP A 301 -41.96 -4.43 6.91
N MET A 302 -41.24 -5.50 6.60
CA MET A 302 -41.76 -6.59 5.77
C MET A 302 -42.93 -7.33 6.45
N LEU A 303 -42.82 -7.59 7.75
CA LEU A 303 -43.88 -8.24 8.53
C LEU A 303 -45.14 -7.38 8.67
N HIS A 304 -45.01 -6.04 8.64
CA HIS A 304 -46.13 -5.11 8.74
C HIS A 304 -46.71 -4.67 7.38
N ARG A 305 -46.10 -5.06 6.25
CA ARG A 305 -46.67 -4.82 4.93
C ARG A 305 -47.90 -5.70 4.75
N ASP A 306 -49.02 -5.10 4.39
CA ASP A 306 -50.18 -5.84 3.92
C ASP A 306 -49.75 -6.61 2.66
N SER A 307 -49.79 -7.96 2.74
CA SER A 307 -49.55 -8.80 1.57
C SER A 307 -50.67 -8.54 0.58
N LEU A 308 -50.39 -7.88 -0.52
CA LEU A 308 -51.32 -7.87 -1.64
C LEU A 308 -51.50 -9.35 -2.06
N PRO A 309 -52.77 -9.82 -2.17
CA PRO A 309 -53.01 -11.16 -2.62
C PRO A 309 -52.37 -11.34 -4.01
N TYR A 310 -51.51 -12.33 -4.13
CA TYR A 310 -50.96 -12.67 -5.43
C TYR A 310 -52.12 -13.12 -6.37
N MET A 311 -52.27 -12.43 -7.49
CA MET A 311 -53.38 -12.60 -8.42
C MET A 311 -53.06 -13.58 -9.56
N GLY A 312 -51.85 -14.14 -9.62
CA GLY A 312 -51.38 -15.11 -10.59
C GLY A 312 -51.41 -16.55 -10.07
N ASP A 313 -51.05 -17.49 -10.95
CA ASP A 313 -50.74 -18.86 -10.54
C ASP A 313 -49.28 -18.90 -10.05
N LEU A 314 -49.10 -19.19 -8.78
CA LEU A 314 -47.77 -19.18 -8.14
C LEU A 314 -46.92 -20.34 -8.66
N ASP A 315 -47.56 -21.49 -8.96
CA ASP A 315 -46.86 -22.68 -9.46
C ASP A 315 -46.31 -22.43 -10.88
N ASP A 316 -47.11 -21.80 -11.76
CA ASP A 316 -46.66 -21.40 -13.09
C ASP A 316 -45.48 -20.41 -13.05
N GLU A 317 -45.49 -19.48 -12.10
CA GLU A 317 -44.39 -18.49 -11.95
C GLU A 317 -43.11 -19.12 -11.38
N ILE A 318 -43.24 -20.04 -10.41
CA ILE A 318 -42.14 -20.85 -9.87
C ILE A 318 -41.50 -21.69 -10.99
N ASP A 319 -42.32 -22.39 -11.78
CA ASP A 319 -41.86 -23.22 -12.89
C ASP A 319 -41.18 -22.35 -14.00
N GLY A 320 -41.71 -21.17 -14.25
CA GLY A 320 -41.10 -20.20 -15.14
C GLY A 320 -39.70 -19.75 -14.66
N GLN A 321 -39.58 -19.42 -13.40
CA GLN A 321 -38.30 -19.02 -12.78
C GLN A 321 -37.29 -20.19 -12.75
N GLN A 322 -37.73 -21.40 -12.42
CA GLN A 322 -36.88 -22.59 -12.47
C GLN A 322 -36.32 -22.83 -13.87
N THR A 323 -37.18 -22.66 -14.89
CA THR A 323 -36.79 -22.84 -16.29
C THR A 323 -35.78 -21.75 -16.74
N GLU A 324 -36.01 -20.50 -16.36
CA GLU A 324 -35.16 -19.38 -16.74
C GLU A 324 -33.78 -19.44 -16.06
N MET A 325 -33.74 -19.81 -14.79
CA MET A 325 -32.52 -19.91 -13.99
C MET A 325 -31.78 -21.25 -14.12
N GLY A 326 -32.41 -22.26 -14.71
CA GLY A 326 -31.79 -23.56 -14.96
C GLY A 326 -31.56 -24.41 -13.71
N PHE A 327 -32.36 -24.23 -12.66
CA PHE A 327 -32.34 -25.06 -11.45
C PHE A 327 -33.79 -25.40 -10.99
N THR A 328 -33.95 -26.43 -10.15
CA THR A 328 -35.23 -26.80 -9.55
C THR A 328 -35.21 -26.55 -8.06
N PHE A 329 -36.25 -25.93 -7.52
CA PHE A 329 -36.40 -25.79 -6.06
C PHE A 329 -36.58 -27.16 -5.42
N ALA A 330 -36.07 -27.34 -4.21
CA ALA A 330 -36.26 -28.57 -3.46
C ALA A 330 -37.76 -28.76 -3.13
N GLU A 331 -38.27 -29.97 -3.36
CA GLU A 331 -39.57 -30.39 -2.82
C GLU A 331 -39.42 -30.53 -1.29
N GLU A 332 -40.34 -29.94 -0.49
CA GLU A 332 -40.38 -30.15 0.96
C GLU A 332 -40.92 -31.57 1.29
#